data_5fde1209d6dcc797461e85d257c77465
#
_entry.id   5fde1209d6dcc797461e85d257c77465
#
_cell.length_a   1.000
_cell.length_b   1.000
_cell.length_c   1.000
_cell.angle_alpha   90.00
_cell.angle_beta   90.00
_cell.angle_gamma   90.00
#
_symmetry.space_group_name_H-M   'P 1'
#
loop_
_entity.id
_entity.type
_entity.pdbx_description
1 polymer ?
#
loop_
_entity_poly.entity_id
_entity_poly.type
_entity_poly.pdbx_seq_one_letter_code
_entity_poly.pdbx_strand_id
1 'polypeptide(L)'
;REAEHQGAAVKAALGANIGVAIAKLCAAFFTGSSAMLSESVHSIADCSNEIVLMIGGRFSKHKTDGDHPFGLYRAKYLASFVVATLLFFVGGFFSTSEAVKKLVAISADPALRDVNRMELLVAFIVVVISACLEGYGLHQSIKEANERMERTNAPRMGVFRFWRHTKSAELASVIMEDTLALIGLAFAGLGIGLAILLDDEIFDALGGLMVGLVLIVGSLFLAFKSGSLLIGEAVDSDTRGKIVEAVTTTPGVERLLNMQTVHMSEDDILLCVKVQTSKLDRDYDVETVDKIEKAVRTALPWYNFEIYVEPDIYSAKHVHA
;
A
#
# COMPACT_ATOMS: atom_id res chain seq x y z
N ARG A 1 -17.99 -11.89 -17.09
CA ARG A 1 -17.29 -13.14 -16.68
C ARG A 1 -15.96 -12.84 -15.99
N GLU A 2 -15.04 -11.99 -16.54
CA GLU A 2 -13.77 -11.66 -15.86
C GLU A 2 -13.98 -10.93 -14.53
N ALA A 3 -14.89 -9.97 -14.45
CA ALA A 3 -15.23 -9.27 -13.21
C ALA A 3 -15.89 -10.17 -12.15
N GLU A 4 -16.65 -11.20 -12.56
CA GLU A 4 -17.21 -12.20 -11.65
C GLU A 4 -16.14 -13.16 -11.13
N HIS A 5 -15.19 -13.56 -11.96
CA HIS A 5 -14.05 -14.39 -11.55
C HIS A 5 -13.11 -13.65 -10.59
N GLN A 6 -12.83 -12.37 -10.82
CA GLN A 6 -12.08 -11.54 -9.89
C GLN A 6 -12.80 -11.39 -8.54
N GLY A 7 -14.11 -11.17 -8.55
CA GLY A 7 -14.90 -11.08 -7.31
C GLY A 7 -14.95 -12.37 -6.51
N ALA A 8 -14.92 -13.54 -7.18
CA ALA A 8 -14.87 -14.84 -6.52
C ALA A 8 -13.50 -15.14 -5.91
N ALA A 9 -12.40 -14.78 -6.60
CA ALA A 9 -11.04 -14.95 -6.12
C ALA A 9 -10.77 -14.10 -4.86
N VAL A 10 -11.18 -12.84 -4.84
CA VAL A 10 -11.04 -11.94 -3.69
C VAL A 10 -11.81 -12.47 -2.47
N LYS A 11 -13.04 -12.96 -2.67
CA LYS A 11 -13.83 -13.56 -1.59
C LYS A 11 -13.19 -14.85 -1.05
N ALA A 12 -12.60 -15.66 -1.92
CA ALA A 12 -11.91 -16.89 -1.51
C ALA A 12 -10.63 -16.55 -0.71
N ALA A 13 -9.87 -15.53 -1.10
CA ALA A 13 -8.69 -15.04 -0.38
C ALA A 13 -9.09 -14.52 1.01
N LEU A 14 -10.09 -13.65 1.10
CA LEU A 14 -10.62 -13.16 2.38
C LEU A 14 -11.10 -14.32 3.27
N GLY A 15 -11.79 -15.32 2.71
CA GLY A 15 -12.22 -16.50 3.45
C GLY A 15 -11.05 -17.32 4.01
N ALA A 16 -9.97 -17.47 3.24
CA ALA A 16 -8.74 -18.13 3.69
C ALA A 16 -8.05 -17.35 4.83
N ASN A 17 -7.93 -16.03 4.70
CA ASN A 17 -7.34 -15.16 5.71
C ASN A 17 -8.14 -15.17 7.02
N ILE A 18 -9.46 -15.16 6.96
CA ILE A 18 -10.34 -15.34 8.14
C ILE A 18 -10.08 -16.70 8.80
N GLY A 19 -9.94 -17.77 8.02
CA GLY A 19 -9.62 -19.10 8.54
C GLY A 19 -8.27 -19.14 9.27
N VAL A 20 -7.24 -18.51 8.71
CA VAL A 20 -5.91 -18.36 9.33
C VAL A 20 -5.99 -17.53 10.60
N ALA A 21 -6.71 -16.41 10.59
CA ALA A 21 -6.89 -15.55 11.77
C ALA A 21 -7.58 -16.31 12.92
N ILE A 22 -8.61 -17.10 12.64
CA ILE A 22 -9.30 -17.94 13.63
C ILE A 22 -8.33 -19.00 14.18
N ALA A 23 -7.57 -19.69 13.32
CA ALA A 23 -6.62 -20.71 13.74
C ALA A 23 -5.52 -20.13 14.65
N LYS A 24 -4.95 -18.97 14.30
CA LYS A 24 -3.97 -18.24 15.11
C LYS A 24 -4.57 -17.82 16.44
N LEU A 25 -5.80 -17.30 16.46
CA LEU A 25 -6.49 -16.88 17.68
C LEU A 25 -6.76 -18.06 18.62
N CYS A 26 -7.23 -19.20 18.08
CA CYS A 26 -7.40 -20.42 18.86
C CYS A 26 -6.06 -20.88 19.43
N ALA A 27 -5.00 -20.92 18.64
CA ALA A 27 -3.68 -21.27 19.11
C ALA A 27 -3.19 -20.34 20.23
N ALA A 28 -3.36 -19.02 20.10
CA ALA A 28 -3.01 -18.05 21.13
C ALA A 28 -3.77 -18.29 22.45
N PHE A 29 -5.07 -18.58 22.36
CA PHE A 29 -5.91 -18.87 23.53
C PHE A 29 -5.50 -20.17 24.26
N PHE A 30 -5.18 -21.21 23.50
CA PHE A 30 -4.78 -22.51 24.09
C PHE A 30 -3.36 -22.52 24.62
N THR A 31 -2.46 -21.73 24.03
CA THR A 31 -1.04 -21.77 24.37
C THR A 31 -0.61 -20.63 25.30
N GLY A 32 -1.42 -19.58 25.45
CA GLY A 32 -1.05 -18.38 26.20
C GLY A 32 0.19 -17.64 25.65
N SER A 33 0.68 -18.00 24.44
CA SER A 33 1.82 -17.37 23.81
C SER A 33 1.55 -15.92 23.45
N SER A 34 2.41 -15.02 23.91
CA SER A 34 2.33 -13.59 23.60
C SER A 34 2.63 -13.31 22.13
N ALA A 35 3.61 -14.01 21.57
CA ALA A 35 3.95 -13.90 20.15
C ALA A 35 2.77 -14.37 19.27
N MET A 36 2.11 -15.49 19.66
CA MET A 36 0.96 -16.01 18.94
C MET A 36 -0.26 -15.08 19.04
N LEU A 37 -0.46 -14.44 20.20
CA LEU A 37 -1.51 -13.43 20.39
C LEU A 37 -1.27 -12.22 19.47
N SER A 38 -0.04 -11.69 19.43
CA SER A 38 0.34 -10.57 18.57
C SER A 38 0.10 -10.90 17.10
N GLU A 39 0.46 -12.11 16.65
CA GLU A 39 0.23 -12.59 15.29
C GLU A 39 -1.27 -12.77 14.98
N SER A 40 -2.07 -13.20 15.95
CA SER A 40 -3.52 -13.33 15.79
C SER A 40 -4.19 -11.98 15.59
N VAL A 41 -3.79 -10.98 16.37
CA VAL A 41 -4.29 -9.60 16.27
C VAL A 41 -3.88 -8.99 14.94
N HIS A 42 -2.66 -9.25 14.47
CA HIS A 42 -2.22 -8.84 13.13
C HIS A 42 -3.12 -9.43 12.04
N SER A 43 -3.36 -10.74 12.05
CA SER A 43 -4.23 -11.38 11.05
C SER A 43 -5.69 -10.92 11.09
N ILE A 44 -6.21 -10.52 12.26
CA ILE A 44 -7.54 -9.87 12.36
C ILE A 44 -7.50 -8.48 11.73
N ALA A 45 -6.43 -7.71 11.95
CA ALA A 45 -6.24 -6.41 11.31
C ALA A 45 -6.19 -6.56 9.78
N ASP A 46 -5.48 -7.55 9.25
CA ASP A 46 -5.37 -7.83 7.80
C ASP A 46 -6.73 -8.14 7.18
N CYS A 47 -7.55 -8.99 7.83
CA CYS A 47 -8.93 -9.23 7.37
C CYS A 47 -9.76 -7.94 7.34
N SER A 48 -9.59 -7.06 8.32
CA SER A 48 -10.26 -5.76 8.38
C SER A 48 -9.77 -4.84 7.27
N ASN A 49 -8.46 -4.86 7.00
CA ASN A 49 -7.80 -4.08 5.96
C ASN A 49 -8.32 -4.46 4.56
N GLU A 50 -8.43 -5.75 4.26
CA GLU A 50 -9.00 -6.24 2.99
C GLU A 50 -10.43 -5.72 2.78
N ILE A 51 -11.26 -5.70 3.82
CA ILE A 51 -12.62 -5.16 3.77
C ILE A 51 -12.60 -3.66 3.47
N VAL A 52 -11.74 -2.89 4.15
CA VAL A 52 -11.60 -1.44 3.94
C VAL A 52 -11.12 -1.12 2.54
N LEU A 53 -10.10 -1.83 2.03
CA LEU A 53 -9.59 -1.66 0.66
C LEU A 53 -10.66 -2.02 -0.38
N MET A 54 -11.43 -3.09 -0.16
CA MET A 54 -12.53 -3.47 -1.04
C MET A 54 -13.65 -2.41 -1.08
N ILE A 55 -13.97 -1.80 0.05
CA ILE A 55 -14.92 -0.70 0.15
C ILE A 55 -14.37 0.53 -0.59
N GLY A 56 -13.13 0.93 -0.32
CA GLY A 56 -12.47 2.05 -1.00
C GLY A 56 -12.40 1.86 -2.51
N GLY A 57 -12.09 0.66 -2.97
CA GLY A 57 -12.09 0.30 -4.39
C GLY A 57 -13.47 0.37 -5.04
N ARG A 58 -14.55 0.09 -4.30
CA ARG A 58 -15.92 0.26 -4.80
C ARG A 58 -16.29 1.74 -4.90
N PHE A 59 -16.00 2.53 -3.88
CA PHE A 59 -16.28 3.97 -3.88
C PHE A 59 -15.52 4.69 -4.98
N SER A 60 -14.27 4.31 -5.25
CA SER A 60 -13.45 4.93 -6.30
C SER A 60 -14.02 4.78 -7.72
N LYS A 61 -14.91 3.81 -7.94
CA LYS A 61 -15.59 3.60 -9.23
C LYS A 61 -16.82 4.49 -9.44
N HIS A 62 -17.21 5.27 -8.42
CA HIS A 62 -18.33 6.22 -8.58
C HIS A 62 -17.94 7.36 -9.51
N LYS A 63 -18.83 7.61 -10.47
CA LYS A 63 -18.68 8.70 -11.44
C LYS A 63 -18.75 10.05 -10.75
N THR A 64 -18.34 11.08 -11.46
CA THR A 64 -18.46 12.48 -11.08
C THR A 64 -19.90 12.83 -10.71
N ASP A 65 -20.07 13.52 -9.60
CA ASP A 65 -21.32 14.12 -9.14
C ASP A 65 -21.12 15.63 -8.85
N GLY A 66 -22.18 16.31 -8.38
CA GLY A 66 -22.11 17.75 -8.09
C GLY A 66 -21.15 18.10 -6.95
N ASP A 67 -20.92 17.18 -6.00
CA ASP A 67 -20.06 17.40 -4.85
C ASP A 67 -18.60 16.93 -5.13
N HIS A 68 -18.44 15.99 -6.07
CA HIS A 68 -17.15 15.42 -6.45
C HIS A 68 -16.93 15.51 -7.96
N PRO A 69 -16.63 16.71 -8.49
CA PRO A 69 -16.53 16.95 -9.93
C PRO A 69 -15.43 16.13 -10.64
N PHE A 70 -14.40 15.71 -9.93
CA PHE A 70 -13.35 14.81 -10.42
C PHE A 70 -13.59 13.32 -10.05
N GLY A 71 -14.77 12.97 -9.48
CA GLY A 71 -15.05 11.62 -9.00
C GLY A 71 -14.40 11.29 -7.67
N LEU A 72 -14.64 10.06 -7.18
CA LEU A 72 -14.13 9.56 -5.90
C LEU A 72 -12.83 8.73 -6.04
N TYR A 73 -12.01 9.02 -7.03
CA TYR A 73 -10.78 8.25 -7.30
C TYR A 73 -9.86 8.11 -6.08
N ARG A 74 -9.76 9.18 -5.26
CA ARG A 74 -8.92 9.21 -4.05
C ARG A 74 -9.45 8.37 -2.88
N ALA A 75 -10.64 7.79 -2.99
CA ALA A 75 -11.19 6.89 -1.96
C ALA A 75 -10.27 5.68 -1.70
N LYS A 76 -9.54 5.19 -2.71
CA LYS A 76 -8.53 4.13 -2.54
C LYS A 76 -7.36 4.58 -1.65
N TYR A 77 -6.89 5.81 -1.81
CA TYR A 77 -5.81 6.38 -0.99
C TYR A 77 -6.26 6.59 0.45
N LEU A 78 -7.49 7.07 0.63
CA LEU A 78 -8.10 7.20 1.95
C LEU A 78 -8.25 5.83 2.63
N ALA A 79 -8.74 4.82 1.91
CA ALA A 79 -8.86 3.46 2.42
C ALA A 79 -7.50 2.92 2.89
N SER A 80 -6.45 3.06 2.07
CA SER A 80 -5.10 2.65 2.43
C SER A 80 -4.54 3.40 3.64
N PHE A 81 -4.88 4.68 3.82
CA PHE A 81 -4.51 5.43 5.02
C PHE A 81 -5.25 4.94 6.28
N VAL A 82 -6.54 4.60 6.15
CA VAL A 82 -7.32 3.98 7.24
C VAL A 82 -6.72 2.63 7.63
N VAL A 83 -6.36 1.80 6.65
CA VAL A 83 -5.66 0.52 6.85
C VAL A 83 -4.38 0.71 7.67
N ALA A 84 -3.53 1.66 7.27
CA ALA A 84 -2.31 1.98 8.01
C ALA A 84 -2.60 2.37 9.47
N THR A 85 -3.67 3.12 9.70
CA THR A 85 -4.10 3.54 11.04
C THR A 85 -4.58 2.35 11.87
N LEU A 86 -5.38 1.45 11.28
CA LEU A 86 -5.82 0.23 11.95
C LEU A 86 -4.63 -0.68 12.29
N LEU A 87 -3.70 -0.87 11.36
CA LEU A 87 -2.49 -1.66 11.58
C LEU A 87 -1.64 -1.08 12.72
N PHE A 88 -1.54 0.25 12.83
CA PHE A 88 -0.82 0.91 13.91
C PHE A 88 -1.46 0.65 15.27
N PHE A 89 -2.76 0.92 15.41
CA PHE A 89 -3.42 0.84 16.72
C PHE A 89 -3.76 -0.59 17.12
N VAL A 90 -4.40 -1.35 16.22
CA VAL A 90 -4.86 -2.71 16.50
C VAL A 90 -3.68 -3.68 16.42
N GLY A 91 -2.93 -3.67 15.33
CA GLY A 91 -1.78 -4.56 15.16
C GLY A 91 -0.63 -4.20 16.10
N GLY A 92 -0.06 -3.01 15.92
CA GLY A 92 1.19 -2.61 16.58
C GLY A 92 1.04 -2.23 18.05
N PHE A 93 0.23 -1.22 18.34
CA PHE A 93 0.12 -0.70 19.70
C PHE A 93 -0.47 -1.72 20.68
N PHE A 94 -1.56 -2.42 20.29
CA PHE A 94 -2.17 -3.44 21.14
C PHE A 94 -1.18 -4.58 21.41
N SER A 95 -0.54 -5.15 20.38
CA SER A 95 0.44 -6.24 20.53
C SER A 95 1.63 -5.85 21.40
N THR A 96 2.18 -4.64 21.19
CA THR A 96 3.26 -4.11 22.03
C THR A 96 2.81 -3.97 23.50
N SER A 97 1.61 -3.44 23.73
CA SER A 97 1.06 -3.26 25.08
C SER A 97 0.90 -4.60 25.81
N GLU A 98 0.36 -5.62 25.14
CA GLU A 98 0.18 -6.96 25.73
C GLU A 98 1.52 -7.65 26.00
N ALA A 99 2.48 -7.55 25.09
CA ALA A 99 3.82 -8.09 25.29
C ALA A 99 4.54 -7.42 26.49
N VAL A 100 4.43 -6.10 26.62
CA VAL A 100 5.00 -5.36 27.76
C VAL A 100 4.32 -5.78 29.08
N LYS A 101 3.00 -5.93 29.10
CA LYS A 101 2.28 -6.43 30.29
C LYS A 101 2.78 -7.81 30.69
N LYS A 102 2.96 -8.74 29.74
CA LYS A 102 3.50 -10.09 30.02
C LYS A 102 4.92 -10.02 30.56
N LEU A 103 5.79 -9.19 29.97
CA LEU A 103 7.17 -8.99 30.47
C LEU A 103 7.21 -8.43 31.88
N VAL A 104 6.36 -7.48 32.21
CA VAL A 104 6.23 -6.92 33.56
C VAL A 104 5.71 -7.98 34.53
N ALA A 105 4.70 -8.77 34.16
CA ALA A 105 4.19 -9.86 34.98
C ALA A 105 5.27 -10.93 35.27
N ILE A 106 6.02 -11.38 34.25
CA ILE A 106 7.14 -12.33 34.42
C ILE A 106 8.22 -11.76 35.34
N SER A 107 8.47 -10.46 35.26
CA SER A 107 9.48 -9.80 36.12
C SER A 107 9.01 -9.73 37.59
N ALA A 108 7.71 -9.61 37.82
CA ALA A 108 7.13 -9.56 39.16
C ALA A 108 6.97 -10.96 39.82
N ASP A 109 6.70 -11.97 38.99
CA ASP A 109 6.54 -13.36 39.45
C ASP A 109 7.38 -14.32 38.61
N PRO A 110 8.53 -14.78 39.11
CA PRO A 110 9.39 -15.75 38.42
C PRO A 110 8.72 -17.08 38.09
N ALA A 111 7.63 -17.47 38.79
CA ALA A 111 6.90 -18.71 38.48
C ALA A 111 6.24 -18.65 37.06
N LEU A 112 6.00 -17.46 36.55
CA LEU A 112 5.46 -17.26 35.20
C LEU A 112 6.51 -17.49 34.08
N ARG A 113 7.75 -17.84 34.43
CA ARG A 113 8.78 -18.21 33.47
C ARG A 113 8.71 -19.67 33.03
N ASP A 114 8.01 -20.49 33.81
CA ASP A 114 7.89 -21.92 33.50
C ASP A 114 7.17 -22.13 32.18
N VAL A 115 7.80 -22.89 31.29
CA VAL A 115 7.34 -23.13 29.91
C VAL A 115 6.51 -24.41 29.84
N ASN A 116 5.30 -24.30 29.29
CA ASN A 116 4.60 -25.47 28.80
C ASN A 116 5.05 -25.82 27.40
N ARG A 117 6.06 -26.67 27.24
CA ARG A 117 6.67 -27.03 25.96
C ARG A 117 5.67 -27.55 24.94
N MET A 118 4.63 -28.29 25.36
CA MET A 118 3.64 -28.82 24.41
C MET A 118 2.76 -27.70 23.82
N GLU A 119 2.37 -26.73 24.64
CA GLU A 119 1.59 -25.58 24.17
C GLU A 119 2.40 -24.72 23.23
N LEU A 120 3.65 -24.38 23.60
CA LEU A 120 4.53 -23.59 22.71
C LEU A 120 4.91 -24.35 21.44
N LEU A 121 4.98 -25.65 21.44
CA LEU A 121 5.23 -26.45 20.24
C LEU A 121 4.05 -26.39 19.28
N VAL A 122 2.83 -26.39 19.79
CA VAL A 122 1.63 -26.16 18.96
C VAL A 122 1.64 -24.75 18.37
N ALA A 123 1.96 -23.72 19.18
CA ALA A 123 2.12 -22.35 18.68
C ALA A 123 3.19 -22.25 17.58
N PHE A 124 4.33 -22.89 17.76
CA PHE A 124 5.42 -22.91 16.79
C PHE A 124 4.99 -23.54 15.44
N ILE A 125 4.27 -24.66 15.47
CA ILE A 125 3.74 -25.31 14.28
C ILE A 125 2.78 -24.37 13.54
N VAL A 126 1.88 -23.67 14.27
CA VAL A 126 0.96 -22.71 13.66
C VAL A 126 1.72 -21.54 13.02
N VAL A 127 2.76 -21.02 13.67
CA VAL A 127 3.64 -19.98 13.10
C VAL A 127 4.28 -20.44 11.80
N VAL A 128 4.83 -21.67 11.75
CA VAL A 128 5.46 -22.21 10.55
C VAL A 128 4.45 -22.37 9.40
N ILE A 129 3.26 -22.90 9.68
CA ILE A 129 2.19 -23.03 8.67
C ILE A 129 1.77 -21.64 8.17
N SER A 130 1.59 -20.68 9.09
CA SER A 130 1.24 -19.30 8.73
C SER A 130 2.32 -18.66 7.86
N ALA A 131 3.59 -18.85 8.18
CA ALA A 131 4.71 -18.32 7.38
C ALA A 131 4.73 -18.88 5.94
N CYS A 132 4.34 -20.13 5.75
CA CYS A 132 4.22 -20.72 4.42
C CYS A 132 3.04 -20.08 3.63
N LEU A 133 1.91 -19.84 4.29
CA LEU A 133 0.73 -19.25 3.67
C LEU A 133 0.96 -17.78 3.31
N GLU A 134 1.48 -16.98 4.25
CA GLU A 134 1.83 -15.57 4.03
C GLU A 134 2.95 -15.42 2.97
N GLY A 135 3.94 -16.33 2.98
CA GLY A 135 4.99 -16.36 1.96
C GLY A 135 4.44 -16.63 0.55
N TYR A 136 3.42 -17.49 0.44
CA TYR A 136 2.73 -17.71 -0.81
C TYR A 136 1.93 -16.46 -1.23
N GLY A 137 1.23 -15.80 -0.30
CA GLY A 137 0.54 -14.53 -0.52
C GLY A 137 1.48 -13.46 -1.07
N LEU A 138 2.59 -13.20 -0.39
CA LEU A 138 3.61 -12.24 -0.84
C LEU A 138 4.16 -12.58 -2.23
N HIS A 139 4.40 -13.86 -2.51
CA HIS A 139 4.86 -14.28 -3.85
C HIS A 139 3.84 -13.90 -4.93
N GLN A 140 2.54 -14.10 -4.69
CA GLN A 140 1.47 -13.73 -5.61
C GLN A 140 1.38 -12.21 -5.79
N SER A 141 1.45 -11.45 -4.69
CA SER A 141 1.43 -9.98 -4.72
C SER A 141 2.61 -9.40 -5.50
N ILE A 142 3.82 -9.97 -5.35
CA ILE A 142 5.01 -9.58 -6.12
C ILE A 142 4.85 -9.94 -7.61
N LYS A 143 4.26 -11.09 -7.92
CA LYS A 143 3.99 -11.51 -9.29
C LYS A 143 3.05 -10.53 -9.98
N GLU A 144 1.95 -10.15 -9.32
CA GLU A 144 1.00 -9.15 -9.84
C GLU A 144 1.68 -7.79 -10.06
N ALA A 145 2.52 -7.35 -9.12
CA ALA A 145 3.31 -6.13 -9.26
C ALA A 145 4.22 -6.17 -10.49
N ASN A 146 4.89 -7.29 -10.73
CA ASN A 146 5.78 -7.46 -11.89
C ASN A 146 5.01 -7.47 -13.21
N GLU A 147 3.87 -8.16 -13.28
CA GLU A 147 3.00 -8.17 -14.46
C GLU A 147 2.48 -6.77 -14.79
N ARG A 148 2.17 -5.98 -13.76
CA ARG A 148 1.73 -4.60 -13.93
C ARG A 148 2.86 -3.70 -14.47
N MET A 149 4.09 -3.84 -13.96
CA MET A 149 5.25 -3.13 -14.47
C MET A 149 5.54 -3.49 -15.94
N GLU A 150 5.40 -4.76 -16.33
CA GLU A 150 5.57 -5.18 -17.73
C GLU A 150 4.53 -4.52 -18.65
N ARG A 151 3.27 -4.41 -18.23
CA ARG A 151 2.21 -3.74 -19.01
C ARG A 151 2.48 -2.25 -19.24
N THR A 152 3.16 -1.59 -18.31
CA THR A 152 3.52 -0.16 -18.39
C THR A 152 4.90 0.09 -18.96
N ASN A 153 5.59 -0.95 -19.48
CA ASN A 153 6.99 -0.89 -19.95
C ASN A 153 7.96 -0.31 -18.89
N ALA A 154 7.63 -0.47 -17.61
CA ALA A 154 8.49 -0.05 -16.52
C ALA A 154 9.57 -1.11 -16.23
N PRO A 155 10.80 -0.73 -15.87
CA PRO A 155 11.84 -1.69 -15.52
C PRO A 155 11.44 -2.47 -14.26
N ARG A 156 11.70 -3.79 -14.25
CA ARG A 156 11.51 -4.62 -13.07
C ARG A 156 12.30 -4.06 -11.90
N MET A 157 11.64 -3.86 -10.77
CA MET A 157 12.23 -3.29 -9.57
C MET A 157 12.12 -4.30 -8.41
N GLY A 158 13.06 -4.23 -7.48
CA GLY A 158 12.92 -4.98 -6.21
C GLY A 158 11.72 -4.44 -5.41
N VAL A 159 11.18 -5.29 -4.51
CA VAL A 159 9.96 -5.02 -3.71
C VAL A 159 9.96 -3.64 -3.06
N PHE A 160 11.03 -3.26 -2.37
CA PHE A 160 11.13 -1.97 -1.69
C PHE A 160 11.13 -0.79 -2.67
N ARG A 161 11.82 -0.92 -3.81
CA ARG A 161 11.85 0.10 -4.85
C ARG A 161 10.48 0.24 -5.51
N PHE A 162 9.82 -0.88 -5.82
CA PHE A 162 8.45 -0.90 -6.32
C PHE A 162 7.51 -0.18 -5.36
N TRP A 163 7.51 -0.57 -4.08
CA TRP A 163 6.67 0.03 -3.05
C TRP A 163 6.86 1.55 -2.96
N ARG A 164 8.10 2.02 -3.03
CA ARG A 164 8.40 3.47 -2.96
C ARG A 164 7.87 4.24 -4.17
N HIS A 165 7.93 3.67 -5.37
CA HIS A 165 7.58 4.36 -6.62
C HIS A 165 6.16 4.08 -7.12
N THR A 166 5.51 3.01 -6.66
CA THR A 166 4.16 2.69 -7.09
C THR A 166 3.16 3.77 -6.69
N LYS A 167 2.20 4.03 -7.57
CA LYS A 167 1.04 4.90 -7.31
C LYS A 167 -0.22 4.09 -6.97
N SER A 168 -0.14 2.75 -7.04
CA SER A 168 -1.18 1.86 -6.56
C SER A 168 -1.09 1.73 -5.04
N ALA A 169 -1.94 2.48 -4.32
CA ALA A 169 -1.98 2.41 -2.86
C ALA A 169 -2.44 1.02 -2.38
N GLU A 170 -3.37 0.39 -3.09
CA GLU A 170 -3.90 -0.93 -2.77
C GLU A 170 -2.78 -2.00 -2.83
N LEU A 171 -2.06 -2.08 -3.95
CA LEU A 171 -0.96 -3.04 -4.11
C LEU A 171 0.22 -2.74 -3.18
N ALA A 172 0.51 -1.45 -2.94
CA ALA A 172 1.52 -1.04 -1.96
C ALA A 172 1.17 -1.49 -0.55
N SER A 173 -0.11 -1.39 -0.14
CA SER A 173 -0.58 -1.84 1.17
C SER A 173 -0.44 -3.34 1.33
N VAL A 174 -0.96 -4.12 0.36
CA VAL A 174 -0.91 -5.59 0.41
C VAL A 174 0.53 -6.10 0.48
N ILE A 175 1.44 -5.63 -0.38
CA ILE A 175 2.85 -6.05 -0.34
C ILE A 175 3.52 -5.67 0.99
N MET A 176 3.19 -4.50 1.55
CA MET A 176 3.74 -4.09 2.84
C MET A 176 3.20 -4.98 3.96
N GLU A 177 1.90 -5.24 4.00
CA GLU A 177 1.26 -6.10 5.00
C GLU A 177 1.82 -7.52 4.96
N ASP A 178 1.88 -8.16 3.81
CA ASP A 178 2.46 -9.50 3.63
C ASP A 178 3.93 -9.54 4.08
N THR A 179 4.70 -8.49 3.78
CA THR A 179 6.12 -8.38 4.19
C THR A 179 6.24 -8.24 5.71
N LEU A 180 5.40 -7.41 6.34
CA LEU A 180 5.39 -7.23 7.79
C LEU A 180 4.93 -8.49 8.50
N ALA A 181 3.94 -9.21 7.95
CA ALA A 181 3.48 -10.49 8.46
C ALA A 181 4.62 -11.52 8.49
N LEU A 182 5.39 -11.65 7.42
CA LEU A 182 6.52 -12.58 7.39
C LEU A 182 7.64 -12.19 8.37
N ILE A 183 7.95 -10.90 8.50
CA ILE A 183 8.93 -10.43 9.48
C ILE A 183 8.42 -10.69 10.90
N GLY A 184 7.14 -10.42 11.16
CA GLY A 184 6.49 -10.71 12.43
C GLY A 184 6.53 -12.19 12.78
N LEU A 185 6.14 -13.06 11.85
CA LEU A 185 6.20 -14.52 12.02
C LEU A 185 7.62 -15.02 12.26
N ALA A 186 8.65 -14.41 11.66
CA ALA A 186 10.03 -14.74 11.94
C ALA A 186 10.41 -14.40 13.39
N PHE A 187 10.01 -13.23 13.91
CA PHE A 187 10.26 -12.88 15.31
C PHE A 187 9.43 -13.71 16.28
N ALA A 188 8.16 -14.01 15.95
CA ALA A 188 7.33 -14.90 16.74
C ALA A 188 7.93 -16.31 16.81
N GLY A 189 8.33 -16.87 15.67
CA GLY A 189 8.96 -18.18 15.61
C GLY A 189 10.30 -18.24 16.35
N LEU A 190 11.12 -17.20 16.26
CA LEU A 190 12.37 -17.09 17.03
C LEU A 190 12.10 -17.00 18.54
N GLY A 191 11.13 -16.17 18.94
CA GLY A 191 10.75 -16.01 20.34
C GLY A 191 10.24 -17.32 20.94
N ILE A 192 9.26 -17.96 20.29
CA ILE A 192 8.71 -19.26 20.74
C ILE A 192 9.79 -20.35 20.71
N GLY A 193 10.60 -20.42 19.65
CA GLY A 193 11.67 -21.40 19.53
C GLY A 193 12.72 -21.27 20.65
N LEU A 194 13.14 -20.04 20.97
CA LEU A 194 14.05 -19.77 22.07
C LEU A 194 13.41 -20.08 23.43
N ALA A 195 12.14 -19.78 23.62
CA ALA A 195 11.41 -20.12 24.85
C ALA A 195 11.40 -21.64 25.09
N ILE A 196 11.17 -22.45 24.06
CA ILE A 196 11.22 -23.91 24.12
C ILE A 196 12.64 -24.41 24.44
N LEU A 197 13.67 -23.83 23.78
CA LEU A 197 15.05 -24.30 23.91
C LEU A 197 15.69 -23.93 25.26
N LEU A 198 15.39 -22.70 25.75
CA LEU A 198 16.00 -22.16 26.96
C LEU A 198 15.12 -22.34 28.20
N ASP A 199 13.90 -22.87 28.02
CA ASP A 199 12.91 -23.12 29.07
C ASP A 199 12.54 -21.86 29.86
N ASP A 200 12.32 -20.74 29.13
CA ASP A 200 11.99 -19.43 29.71
C ASP A 200 11.00 -18.66 28.81
N GLU A 201 9.80 -18.42 29.36
CA GLU A 201 8.70 -17.69 28.72
C GLU A 201 9.04 -16.23 28.34
N ILE A 202 10.13 -15.67 28.86
CA ILE A 202 10.55 -14.30 28.55
C ILE A 202 10.84 -14.13 27.04
N PHE A 203 11.33 -15.18 26.39
CA PHE A 203 11.64 -15.14 24.95
C PHE A 203 10.41 -15.09 24.07
N ASP A 204 9.30 -15.77 24.46
CA ASP A 204 8.02 -15.64 23.76
C ASP A 204 7.45 -14.22 23.91
N ALA A 205 7.50 -13.65 25.12
CA ALA A 205 7.08 -12.28 25.36
C ALA A 205 7.92 -11.25 24.57
N LEU A 206 9.24 -11.47 24.47
CA LEU A 206 10.12 -10.63 23.62
C LEU A 206 9.79 -10.80 22.13
N GLY A 207 9.48 -12.02 21.68
CA GLY A 207 9.00 -12.29 20.33
C GLY A 207 7.75 -11.46 20.01
N GLY A 208 6.74 -11.51 20.88
CA GLY A 208 5.53 -10.69 20.75
C GLY A 208 5.78 -9.18 20.76
N LEU A 209 6.72 -8.71 21.58
CA LEU A 209 7.15 -7.30 21.58
C LEU A 209 7.76 -6.90 20.23
N MET A 210 8.63 -7.73 19.66
CA MET A 210 9.24 -7.47 18.36
C MET A 210 8.21 -7.46 17.23
N VAL A 211 7.24 -8.35 17.24
CA VAL A 211 6.10 -8.34 16.31
C VAL A 211 5.39 -6.98 16.38
N GLY A 212 4.99 -6.54 17.57
CA GLY A 212 4.31 -5.27 17.76
C GLY A 212 5.12 -4.07 17.27
N LEU A 213 6.43 -4.02 17.56
CA LEU A 213 7.32 -2.95 17.10
C LEU A 213 7.46 -2.91 15.57
N VAL A 214 7.59 -4.08 14.94
CA VAL A 214 7.64 -4.19 13.46
C VAL A 214 6.37 -3.63 12.84
N LEU A 215 5.20 -3.96 13.40
CA LEU A 215 3.91 -3.45 12.94
C LEU A 215 3.78 -1.93 13.13
N ILE A 216 4.24 -1.37 14.25
CA ILE A 216 4.27 0.09 14.47
C ILE A 216 5.10 0.77 13.39
N VAL A 217 6.33 0.31 13.17
CA VAL A 217 7.23 0.92 12.19
C VAL A 217 6.67 0.81 10.78
N GLY A 218 6.21 -0.40 10.39
CA GLY A 218 5.66 -0.63 9.06
C GLY A 218 4.38 0.16 8.78
N SER A 219 3.48 0.25 9.77
CA SER A 219 2.25 1.03 9.64
C SER A 219 2.51 2.54 9.50
N LEU A 220 3.53 3.07 10.16
CA LEU A 220 3.96 4.46 9.97
C LEU A 220 4.45 4.68 8.53
N PHE A 221 5.29 3.79 7.99
CA PHE A 221 5.70 3.89 6.59
C PHE A 221 4.52 3.86 5.62
N LEU A 222 3.55 2.96 5.86
CA LEU A 222 2.34 2.86 5.05
C LEU A 222 1.47 4.13 5.17
N ALA A 223 1.34 4.68 6.38
CA ALA A 223 0.60 5.93 6.62
C ALA A 223 1.23 7.12 5.88
N PHE A 224 2.55 7.26 5.92
CA PHE A 224 3.26 8.30 5.18
C PHE A 224 3.06 8.16 3.67
N LYS A 225 3.17 6.94 3.13
CA LYS A 225 2.97 6.70 1.70
C LYS A 225 1.55 6.99 1.26
N SER A 226 0.56 6.44 1.95
CA SER A 226 -0.86 6.65 1.65
C SER A 226 -1.28 8.10 1.85
N GLY A 227 -0.76 8.77 2.90
CA GLY A 227 -0.97 10.18 3.16
C GLY A 227 -0.41 11.07 2.05
N SER A 228 0.79 10.79 1.56
CA SER A 228 1.40 11.51 0.44
C SER A 228 0.55 11.39 -0.83
N LEU A 229 0.10 10.19 -1.16
CA LEU A 229 -0.81 9.95 -2.30
C LEU A 229 -2.17 10.65 -2.12
N LEU A 230 -2.70 10.66 -0.90
CA LEU A 230 -3.97 11.32 -0.58
C LEU A 230 -3.88 12.84 -0.74
N ILE A 231 -2.77 13.46 -0.31
CA ILE A 231 -2.49 14.89 -0.50
C ILE A 231 -2.32 15.19 -1.99
N GLY A 232 -1.62 14.34 -2.72
CA GLY A 232 -1.40 14.41 -4.16
C GLY A 232 0.09 14.34 -4.50
N GLU A 233 0.50 13.25 -5.12
CA GLU A 233 1.85 13.09 -5.68
C GLU A 233 1.87 13.41 -7.16
N ALA A 234 2.91 14.09 -7.61
CA ALA A 234 3.20 14.29 -9.02
C ALA A 234 3.57 12.97 -9.70
N VAL A 235 3.52 12.94 -11.02
CA VAL A 235 4.07 11.84 -11.81
C VAL A 235 5.59 11.70 -11.59
N ASP A 236 6.10 10.50 -11.80
CA ASP A 236 7.54 10.23 -11.72
C ASP A 236 8.33 10.97 -12.83
N SER A 237 9.64 11.03 -12.67
CA SER A 237 10.53 11.79 -13.57
C SER A 237 10.53 11.28 -15.02
N ASP A 238 10.36 9.96 -15.23
CA ASP A 238 10.32 9.37 -16.58
C ASP A 238 9.00 9.74 -17.29
N THR A 239 7.87 9.55 -16.61
CA THR A 239 6.54 9.96 -17.09
C THR A 239 6.50 11.47 -17.35
N ARG A 240 7.08 12.27 -16.44
CA ARG A 240 7.21 13.72 -16.63
C ARG A 240 7.99 14.06 -17.89
N GLY A 241 9.12 13.38 -18.12
CA GLY A 241 9.95 13.57 -19.30
C GLY A 241 9.19 13.30 -20.60
N LYS A 242 8.44 12.20 -20.66
CA LYS A 242 7.57 11.85 -21.81
C LYS A 242 6.47 12.87 -22.08
N ILE A 243 5.84 13.40 -21.00
CA ILE A 243 4.83 14.47 -21.13
C ILE A 243 5.49 15.74 -21.69
N VAL A 244 6.64 16.15 -21.13
CA VAL A 244 7.38 17.34 -21.60
C VAL A 244 7.75 17.19 -23.06
N GLU A 245 8.28 16.05 -23.48
CA GLU A 245 8.61 15.75 -24.86
C GLU A 245 7.37 15.84 -25.75
N ALA A 246 6.27 15.16 -25.38
CA ALA A 246 5.03 15.19 -26.14
C ALA A 246 4.49 16.62 -26.34
N VAL A 247 4.52 17.44 -25.29
CA VAL A 247 4.05 18.83 -25.34
C VAL A 247 4.97 19.70 -26.20
N THR A 248 6.29 19.64 -25.97
CA THR A 248 7.25 20.53 -26.61
C THR A 248 7.50 20.20 -28.10
N THR A 249 7.26 18.96 -28.51
CA THR A 249 7.35 18.54 -29.90
C THR A 249 6.05 18.75 -30.68
N THR A 250 4.96 19.15 -30.01
CA THR A 250 3.68 19.40 -30.68
C THR A 250 3.76 20.64 -31.57
N PRO A 251 3.38 20.51 -32.87
CA PRO A 251 3.36 21.66 -33.80
C PRO A 251 2.42 22.75 -33.29
N GLY A 252 2.94 23.96 -33.15
CA GLY A 252 2.22 25.11 -32.64
C GLY A 252 2.66 25.55 -31.24
N VAL A 253 3.36 24.69 -30.51
CA VAL A 253 3.97 25.04 -29.22
C VAL A 253 5.35 25.64 -29.46
N GLU A 254 5.55 26.85 -28.98
CA GLU A 254 6.86 27.52 -29.00
C GLU A 254 7.65 27.20 -27.73
N ARG A 255 6.96 27.20 -26.60
CA ARG A 255 7.59 26.98 -25.28
C ARG A 255 6.62 26.41 -24.27
N LEU A 256 7.10 25.45 -23.47
CA LEU A 256 6.44 25.03 -22.23
C LEU A 256 6.78 26.04 -21.11
N LEU A 257 5.76 26.72 -20.55
CA LEU A 257 5.93 27.73 -19.50
C LEU A 257 5.84 27.15 -18.11
N ASN A 258 4.82 26.31 -17.88
CA ASN A 258 4.62 25.61 -16.61
C ASN A 258 3.93 24.27 -16.84
N MET A 259 4.19 23.31 -15.97
CA MET A 259 3.53 22.01 -15.97
C MET A 259 3.36 21.50 -14.55
N GLN A 260 2.13 21.22 -14.18
CA GLN A 260 1.75 20.60 -12.92
C GLN A 260 1.02 19.30 -13.19
N THR A 261 1.34 18.26 -12.44
CA THR A 261 0.70 16.96 -12.54
C THR A 261 0.32 16.47 -11.16
N VAL A 262 -0.79 15.77 -11.05
CA VAL A 262 -1.17 15.08 -9.83
C VAL A 262 -1.88 13.78 -10.14
N HIS A 263 -1.50 12.70 -9.46
CA HIS A 263 -2.23 11.45 -9.51
C HIS A 263 -3.57 11.58 -8.78
N MET A 264 -4.65 11.38 -9.51
CA MET A 264 -6.01 11.27 -8.96
C MET A 264 -6.28 9.83 -8.50
N SER A 265 -5.77 8.87 -9.27
CA SER A 265 -5.65 7.45 -8.93
C SER A 265 -4.33 6.90 -9.48
N GLU A 266 -4.15 5.59 -9.46
CA GLU A 266 -2.96 4.95 -10.03
C GLU A 266 -2.84 5.16 -11.56
N ASP A 267 -3.97 5.19 -12.26
CA ASP A 267 -4.04 5.28 -13.72
C ASP A 267 -4.62 6.62 -14.21
N ASP A 268 -5.19 7.44 -13.31
CA ASP A 268 -5.82 8.71 -13.63
C ASP A 268 -4.93 9.88 -13.20
N ILE A 269 -4.57 10.75 -14.14
CA ILE A 269 -3.68 11.88 -13.94
C ILE A 269 -4.38 13.17 -14.34
N LEU A 270 -4.37 14.15 -13.44
CA LEU A 270 -4.67 15.54 -13.76
C LEU A 270 -3.38 16.22 -14.24
N LEU A 271 -3.42 16.75 -15.46
CA LEU A 271 -2.31 17.48 -16.10
C LEU A 271 -2.74 18.91 -16.40
N CYS A 272 -2.09 19.87 -15.78
CA CYS A 272 -2.23 21.29 -16.08
C CYS A 272 -0.98 21.79 -16.77
N VAL A 273 -1.11 22.32 -17.98
CA VAL A 273 0.00 22.77 -18.81
C VAL A 273 -0.23 24.21 -19.24
N LYS A 274 0.79 25.05 -19.07
CA LYS A 274 0.83 26.41 -19.59
C LYS A 274 1.85 26.47 -20.71
N VAL A 275 1.43 26.86 -21.91
CA VAL A 275 2.26 26.88 -23.12
C VAL A 275 2.22 28.22 -23.81
N GLN A 276 3.34 28.62 -24.38
CA GLN A 276 3.40 29.69 -25.35
C GLN A 276 3.17 29.11 -26.74
N THR A 277 2.15 29.63 -27.45
CA THR A 277 1.85 29.27 -28.84
C THR A 277 2.61 30.16 -29.82
N SER A 278 2.92 29.63 -31.01
CA SER A 278 3.67 30.34 -32.03
C SER A 278 2.88 31.46 -32.75
N LYS A 279 1.56 31.49 -32.54
CA LYS A 279 0.66 32.53 -33.04
C LYS A 279 -0.37 32.84 -31.95
N LEU A 280 -0.65 34.12 -31.76
CA LEU A 280 -1.71 34.59 -30.89
C LEU A 280 -3.01 34.71 -31.71
N ASP A 281 -3.63 33.58 -32.04
CA ASP A 281 -4.88 33.50 -32.77
C ASP A 281 -5.77 32.45 -32.08
N ARG A 282 -7.01 32.82 -31.75
CA ARG A 282 -7.93 31.98 -30.99
C ARG A 282 -8.16 30.60 -31.64
N ASP A 283 -8.35 30.57 -32.94
CA ASP A 283 -8.61 29.30 -33.65
C ASP A 283 -7.34 28.43 -33.70
N TYR A 284 -6.17 29.05 -33.80
CA TYR A 284 -4.88 28.37 -33.75
C TYR A 284 -4.57 27.80 -32.37
N ASP A 285 -4.94 28.53 -31.31
CA ASP A 285 -4.76 28.07 -29.93
C ASP A 285 -5.64 26.85 -29.64
N VAL A 286 -6.90 26.82 -30.05
CA VAL A 286 -7.79 25.66 -29.90
C VAL A 286 -7.23 24.43 -30.63
N GLU A 287 -6.77 24.58 -31.90
CA GLU A 287 -6.18 23.48 -32.66
C GLU A 287 -4.89 22.97 -32.01
N THR A 288 -4.10 23.86 -31.41
CA THR A 288 -2.85 23.51 -30.72
C THR A 288 -3.14 22.75 -29.42
N VAL A 289 -4.18 23.16 -28.65
CA VAL A 289 -4.64 22.43 -27.47
C VAL A 289 -5.03 20.99 -27.83
N ASP A 290 -5.87 20.79 -28.85
CA ASP A 290 -6.30 19.47 -29.30
C ASP A 290 -5.09 18.58 -29.70
N LYS A 291 -4.09 19.18 -30.36
CA LYS A 291 -2.83 18.47 -30.73
C LYS A 291 -2.03 18.05 -29.50
N ILE A 292 -1.92 18.91 -28.48
CA ILE A 292 -1.24 18.62 -27.22
C ILE A 292 -1.94 17.45 -26.51
N GLU A 293 -3.26 17.52 -26.37
CA GLU A 293 -4.02 16.44 -25.72
C GLU A 293 -3.81 15.11 -26.43
N LYS A 294 -3.91 15.09 -27.76
CA LYS A 294 -3.68 13.89 -28.56
C LYS A 294 -2.25 13.36 -28.44
N ALA A 295 -1.24 14.23 -28.43
CA ALA A 295 0.16 13.85 -28.31
C ALA A 295 0.44 13.21 -26.94
N VAL A 296 -0.04 13.80 -25.85
CA VAL A 296 0.13 13.25 -24.49
C VAL A 296 -0.56 11.89 -24.36
N ARG A 297 -1.82 11.77 -24.80
CA ARG A 297 -2.56 10.49 -24.76
C ARG A 297 -1.92 9.41 -25.62
N THR A 298 -1.30 9.78 -26.73
CA THR A 298 -0.58 8.85 -27.62
C THR A 298 0.74 8.41 -27.02
N ALA A 299 1.48 9.31 -26.35
CA ALA A 299 2.77 9.00 -25.73
C ALA A 299 2.62 8.09 -24.50
N LEU A 300 1.50 8.18 -23.80
CA LEU A 300 1.25 7.48 -22.52
C LEU A 300 -0.14 6.82 -22.51
N PRO A 301 -0.41 5.83 -23.39
CA PRO A 301 -1.73 5.27 -23.62
C PRO A 301 -2.30 4.45 -22.45
N TRP A 302 -1.47 4.10 -21.45
CA TRP A 302 -1.86 3.36 -20.25
C TRP A 302 -2.38 4.24 -19.12
N TYR A 303 -2.29 5.59 -19.25
CA TYR A 303 -2.87 6.53 -18.32
C TYR A 303 -4.12 7.20 -18.89
N ASN A 304 -5.08 7.46 -18.02
CA ASN A 304 -6.21 8.34 -18.31
C ASN A 304 -5.82 9.76 -17.89
N PHE A 305 -5.91 10.70 -18.80
CA PHE A 305 -5.56 12.09 -18.53
C PHE A 305 -6.77 12.99 -18.53
N GLU A 306 -6.94 13.78 -17.46
CA GLU A 306 -7.70 15.02 -17.46
C GLU A 306 -6.70 16.16 -17.75
N ILE A 307 -6.79 16.76 -18.95
CA ILE A 307 -5.79 17.71 -19.45
C ILE A 307 -6.41 19.10 -19.51
N TYR A 308 -5.76 20.06 -18.87
CA TYR A 308 -6.07 21.48 -18.96
C TYR A 308 -4.85 22.19 -19.55
N VAL A 309 -5.04 22.81 -20.72
CA VAL A 309 -4.00 23.57 -21.40
C VAL A 309 -4.36 25.05 -21.38
N GLU A 310 -3.47 25.88 -20.89
CA GLU A 310 -3.59 27.33 -20.86
C GLU A 310 -2.57 27.93 -21.84
N PRO A 311 -3.02 28.44 -23.01
CA PRO A 311 -2.19 29.27 -23.86
C PRO A 311 -1.87 30.61 -23.19
N ASP A 312 -0.58 31.00 -23.17
CA ASP A 312 -0.13 32.23 -22.51
C ASP A 312 1.11 32.82 -23.21
N ILE A 313 1.49 34.03 -22.84
CA ILE A 313 2.67 34.71 -23.32
C ILE A 313 3.75 34.61 -22.23
N TYR A 314 4.99 34.28 -22.62
CA TYR A 314 6.11 34.27 -21.69
C TYR A 314 6.26 35.60 -20.94
N SER A 315 6.25 35.53 -19.63
CA SER A 315 6.63 36.64 -18.76
C SER A 315 7.63 36.16 -17.72
N ALA A 316 8.57 37.02 -17.31
CA ALA A 316 9.59 36.67 -16.31
C ALA A 316 9.01 36.23 -14.94
N LYS A 317 7.74 36.50 -14.69
CA LYS A 317 7.01 36.08 -13.48
C LYS A 317 6.73 34.56 -13.47
N HIS A 318 6.80 33.85 -14.61
CA HIS A 318 6.55 32.42 -14.71
C HIS A 318 7.75 31.53 -14.35
N VAL A 319 8.91 32.13 -14.03
CA VAL A 319 10.18 31.44 -13.76
C VAL A 319 10.27 30.88 -12.31
N HIS A 320 9.30 31.18 -11.45
CA HIS A 320 9.33 30.84 -10.02
C HIS A 320 8.13 29.99 -9.54
N ALA A 321 7.50 29.22 -10.42
CA ALA A 321 6.44 28.28 -10.03
C ALA A 321 6.86 26.81 -10.18
#